data_e04a1aa0baf97e42f06af150ba4b3f0b
#
_entry.id   e04a1aa0baf97e42f06af150ba4b3f0b
#
_cell.length_a   1.000
_cell.length_b   1.000
_cell.length_c   1.000
_cell.angle_alpha   90.00
_cell.angle_beta   90.00
_cell.angle_gamma   90.00
#
_symmetry.space_group_name_H-M   'P 1'
#
loop_
_entity.id
_entity.type
_entity.pdbx_description
1 polymer ?
#
loop_
_entity_poly.entity_id
_entity_poly.type
_entity_poly.pdbx_seq_one_letter_code
_entity_poly.pdbx_strand_id
1 'polypeptide(L)'
;MVYWLMANPNAGEKDNRGAEFWRNYLESAGIVDIRDCSLDDKSWTEEVGPRDFILAAGGDGSVNAAAGFCLDTGATLAVLPSGTANDFARNLGLPDDPQHVCNLVSAGRTRMLDVATTDNGQFLNVAHSGLGTLPVRESSADAKRLLGRFSYGVALLQKLRGYRGFHGLIE
;
A
#
# COMPACT_ATOMS: atom_id res chain seq x y z
N MET A 1 -10.82 17.06 -12.33
CA MET A 1 -10.39 16.29 -11.16
C MET A 1 -10.90 14.88 -11.35
N VAL A 2 -9.98 13.98 -11.58
CA VAL A 2 -10.24 12.57 -11.85
C VAL A 2 -9.77 11.76 -10.65
N TYR A 3 -10.47 10.66 -10.35
CA TYR A 3 -10.11 9.70 -9.32
C TYR A 3 -9.63 8.39 -9.97
N TRP A 4 -8.34 8.13 -9.90
CA TRP A 4 -7.70 6.97 -10.50
C TRP A 4 -7.69 5.80 -9.51
N LEU A 5 -8.57 4.82 -9.72
CA LEU A 5 -8.71 3.68 -8.82
C LEU A 5 -7.73 2.57 -9.20
N MET A 6 -6.70 2.43 -8.38
CA MET A 6 -5.69 1.39 -8.48
C MET A 6 -6.01 0.27 -7.50
N ALA A 7 -6.72 -0.75 -7.95
CA ALA A 7 -7.06 -1.90 -7.15
C ALA A 7 -6.10 -3.07 -7.42
N ASN A 8 -5.53 -3.61 -6.35
CA ASN A 8 -4.74 -4.83 -6.46
C ASN A 8 -5.67 -6.05 -6.58
N PRO A 9 -5.66 -6.80 -7.68
CA PRO A 9 -6.53 -7.96 -7.88
C PRO A 9 -6.31 -9.06 -6.83
N ASN A 10 -5.11 -9.11 -6.22
CA ASN A 10 -4.77 -10.08 -5.18
C ASN A 10 -5.03 -9.55 -3.75
N ALA A 11 -5.46 -8.29 -3.59
CA ALA A 11 -5.81 -7.74 -2.30
C ALA A 11 -7.32 -7.92 -2.04
N GLY A 12 -7.66 -8.27 -0.82
CA GLY A 12 -9.06 -8.39 -0.42
C GLY A 12 -9.71 -9.74 -0.69
N GLU A 13 -8.98 -10.79 -1.10
CA GLU A 13 -9.55 -12.14 -1.25
C GLU A 13 -10.29 -12.63 0.01
N LYS A 14 -9.84 -12.22 1.20
CA LYS A 14 -10.49 -12.59 2.47
C LYS A 14 -11.73 -11.76 2.79
N ASP A 15 -11.77 -10.48 2.36
CA ASP A 15 -12.81 -9.53 2.74
C ASP A 15 -13.62 -9.02 1.55
N ASN A 16 -13.38 -9.57 0.35
CA ASN A 16 -14.01 -9.17 -0.92
C ASN A 16 -13.94 -7.64 -1.21
N ARG A 17 -12.89 -6.95 -0.75
CA ARG A 17 -12.70 -5.50 -0.92
C ARG A 17 -11.92 -5.18 -2.19
N GLY A 18 -12.43 -5.64 -3.34
CA GLY A 18 -11.86 -5.37 -4.67
C GLY A 18 -12.27 -3.99 -5.24
N ALA A 19 -11.99 -3.79 -6.53
CA ALA A 19 -12.28 -2.54 -7.23
C ALA A 19 -13.77 -2.17 -7.18
N GLU A 20 -14.66 -3.12 -7.47
CA GLU A 20 -16.11 -2.91 -7.47
C GLU A 20 -16.65 -2.52 -6.09
N PHE A 21 -16.14 -3.17 -5.03
CA PHE A 21 -16.49 -2.83 -3.66
C PHE A 21 -16.21 -1.36 -3.36
N TRP A 22 -14.97 -0.90 -3.64
CA TRP A 22 -14.61 0.49 -3.36
C TRP A 22 -15.33 1.47 -4.27
N ARG A 23 -15.55 1.14 -5.54
CA ARG A 23 -16.30 1.97 -6.47
C ARG A 23 -17.68 2.29 -5.94
N ASN A 24 -18.42 1.30 -5.44
CA ASN A 24 -19.77 1.48 -4.89
C ASN A 24 -19.77 2.47 -3.70
N TYR A 25 -18.79 2.39 -2.80
CA TYR A 25 -18.67 3.32 -1.68
C TYR A 25 -18.24 4.73 -2.11
N LEU A 26 -17.35 4.84 -3.08
CA LEU A 26 -16.92 6.13 -3.64
C LEU A 26 -18.07 6.85 -4.33
N GLU A 27 -18.84 6.14 -5.15
CA GLU A 27 -20.04 6.69 -5.81
C GLU A 27 -21.09 7.12 -4.77
N SER A 28 -21.30 6.32 -3.73
CA SER A 28 -22.19 6.68 -2.61
C SER A 28 -21.72 7.91 -1.85
N ALA A 29 -20.42 8.20 -1.86
CA ALA A 29 -19.85 9.42 -1.29
C ALA A 29 -19.85 10.62 -2.27
N GLY A 30 -20.46 10.46 -3.46
CA GLY A 30 -20.59 11.52 -4.48
C GLY A 30 -19.39 11.66 -5.42
N ILE A 31 -18.49 10.68 -5.46
CA ILE A 31 -17.36 10.65 -6.38
C ILE A 31 -17.79 9.92 -7.66
N VAL A 32 -17.83 10.63 -8.80
CA VAL A 32 -18.41 10.11 -10.05
C VAL A 32 -17.41 9.94 -11.20
N ASP A 33 -16.27 10.66 -11.20
CA ASP A 33 -15.27 10.54 -12.27
C ASP A 33 -14.15 9.60 -11.81
N ILE A 34 -14.48 8.30 -11.79
CA ILE A 34 -13.57 7.22 -11.33
C ILE A 34 -13.08 6.43 -12.55
N ARG A 35 -11.77 6.39 -12.75
CA ARG A 35 -11.11 5.62 -13.79
C ARG A 35 -10.26 4.52 -13.18
N ASP A 36 -10.38 3.30 -13.70
CA ASP A 36 -9.51 2.20 -13.27
C ASP A 36 -8.11 2.35 -13.85
N CYS A 37 -7.12 2.02 -13.05
CA CYS A 37 -5.73 2.00 -13.46
C CYS A 37 -4.98 0.80 -12.87
N SER A 38 -3.85 0.46 -13.45
CA SER A 38 -3.07 -0.73 -13.10
C SER A 38 -1.67 -0.37 -12.64
N LEU A 39 -1.09 -1.23 -11.79
CA LEU A 39 0.34 -1.18 -11.44
C LEU A 39 1.25 -1.62 -12.59
N ASP A 40 0.77 -2.55 -13.42
CA ASP A 40 1.57 -3.18 -14.47
C ASP A 40 1.62 -2.34 -15.76
N ASP A 41 0.53 -1.66 -16.07
CA ASP A 41 0.46 -0.70 -17.18
C ASP A 41 0.48 0.72 -16.61
N LYS A 42 1.51 1.48 -16.94
CA LYS A 42 1.72 2.85 -16.46
C LYS A 42 1.29 3.93 -17.45
N SER A 43 0.73 3.57 -18.59
CA SER A 43 0.32 4.53 -19.63
C SER A 43 -0.66 5.59 -19.13
N TRP A 44 -1.52 5.22 -18.18
CA TRP A 44 -2.49 6.12 -17.55
C TRP A 44 -1.84 7.29 -16.78
N THR A 45 -0.58 7.16 -16.35
CA THR A 45 0.10 8.24 -15.60
C THR A 45 0.32 9.49 -16.44
N GLU A 46 0.35 9.38 -17.76
CA GLU A 46 0.50 10.51 -18.68
C GLU A 46 -0.74 11.43 -18.67
N GLU A 47 -1.91 10.90 -18.27
CA GLU A 47 -3.16 11.64 -18.17
C GLU A 47 -3.37 12.26 -16.77
N VAL A 48 -2.58 11.85 -15.77
CA VAL A 48 -2.75 12.27 -14.37
C VAL A 48 -2.18 13.67 -14.13
N GLY A 49 -2.97 14.51 -13.51
CA GLY A 49 -2.54 15.88 -13.16
C GLY A 49 -2.52 16.15 -11.65
N PRO A 50 -1.92 17.29 -11.24
CA PRO A 50 -1.75 17.64 -9.83
C PRO A 50 -3.07 17.86 -9.04
N ARG A 51 -4.20 17.95 -9.74
CA ARG A 51 -5.52 18.07 -9.10
C ARG A 51 -6.29 16.77 -8.99
N ASP A 52 -5.68 15.68 -9.48
CA ASP A 52 -6.29 14.36 -9.47
C ASP A 52 -5.92 13.57 -8.21
N PHE A 53 -6.67 12.50 -7.97
CA PHE A 53 -6.42 11.59 -6.87
C PHE A 53 -6.04 10.22 -7.41
N ILE A 54 -5.03 9.59 -6.82
CA ILE A 54 -4.71 8.18 -7.02
C ILE A 54 -5.21 7.42 -5.79
N LEU A 55 -6.23 6.59 -5.99
CA LEU A 55 -6.91 5.82 -4.96
C LEU A 55 -6.26 4.43 -4.87
N ALA A 56 -5.46 4.18 -3.84
CA ALA A 56 -4.78 2.90 -3.64
C ALA A 56 -5.68 1.92 -2.87
N ALA A 57 -6.43 1.08 -3.59
CA ALA A 57 -7.21 -0.02 -3.01
C ALA A 57 -6.35 -1.27 -2.85
N GLY A 58 -5.74 -1.41 -1.67
CA GLY A 58 -4.80 -2.49 -1.40
C GLY A 58 -4.18 -2.44 -0.02
N GLY A 59 -3.11 -3.21 0.18
CA GLY A 59 -2.29 -3.16 1.38
C GLY A 59 -1.12 -2.19 1.24
N ASP A 60 -0.22 -2.20 2.24
CA ASP A 60 0.91 -1.26 2.32
C ASP A 60 1.79 -1.23 1.07
N GLY A 61 1.97 -2.36 0.38
CA GLY A 61 2.71 -2.43 -0.89
C GLY A 61 2.04 -1.65 -2.03
N SER A 62 0.71 -1.76 -2.16
CA SER A 62 -0.05 -1.01 -3.17
C SER A 62 -0.04 0.49 -2.87
N VAL A 63 -0.16 0.85 -1.59
CA VAL A 63 -0.09 2.25 -1.13
C VAL A 63 1.27 2.84 -1.42
N ASN A 64 2.35 2.11 -1.15
CA ASN A 64 3.71 2.56 -1.44
C ASN A 64 3.95 2.76 -2.95
N ALA A 65 3.44 1.85 -3.79
CA ALA A 65 3.54 2.00 -5.24
C ALA A 65 2.76 3.23 -5.75
N ALA A 66 1.53 3.43 -5.25
CA ALA A 66 0.72 4.60 -5.58
C ALA A 66 1.38 5.92 -5.17
N ALA A 67 2.09 5.93 -4.04
CA ALA A 67 2.85 7.09 -3.60
C ALA A 67 3.95 7.48 -4.60
N GLY A 68 4.60 6.50 -5.22
CA GLY A 68 5.55 6.76 -6.31
C GLY A 68 4.90 7.50 -7.47
N PHE A 69 3.74 7.04 -7.93
CA PHE A 69 3.01 7.74 -8.99
C PHE A 69 2.57 9.14 -8.58
N CYS A 70 2.18 9.34 -7.31
CA CYS A 70 1.84 10.67 -6.80
C CYS A 70 3.06 11.61 -6.79
N LEU A 71 4.25 11.12 -6.47
CA LEU A 71 5.48 11.92 -6.54
C LEU A 71 5.81 12.35 -7.97
N ASP A 72 5.61 11.44 -8.93
CA ASP A 72 5.91 11.70 -10.34
C ASP A 72 4.90 12.66 -11.00
N THR A 73 3.62 12.57 -10.62
CA THR A 73 2.51 13.29 -11.27
C THR A 73 2.05 14.53 -10.52
N GLY A 74 2.40 14.64 -9.24
CA GLY A 74 1.88 15.67 -8.34
C GLY A 74 0.46 15.41 -7.83
N ALA A 75 -0.15 14.26 -8.17
CA ALA A 75 -1.48 13.88 -7.71
C ALA A 75 -1.53 13.60 -6.20
N THR A 76 -2.74 13.62 -5.64
CA THR A 76 -2.97 13.31 -4.23
C THR A 76 -3.20 11.82 -4.02
N LEU A 77 -2.48 11.22 -3.08
CA LEU A 77 -2.71 9.84 -2.65
C LEU A 77 -3.94 9.74 -1.76
N ALA A 78 -4.85 8.83 -2.08
CA ALA A 78 -5.91 8.39 -1.17
C ALA A 78 -5.79 6.88 -0.90
N VAL A 79 -5.93 6.49 0.35
CA VAL A 79 -5.75 5.10 0.80
C VAL A 79 -7.08 4.44 1.05
N LEU A 80 -7.31 3.31 0.37
CA LEU A 80 -8.50 2.45 0.50
C LEU A 80 -8.06 1.08 1.07
N PRO A 81 -8.10 0.89 2.40
CA PRO A 81 -7.46 -0.25 3.05
C PRO A 81 -8.12 -1.58 2.67
N SER A 82 -7.40 -2.44 1.95
CA SER A 82 -7.87 -3.77 1.52
C SER A 82 -6.87 -4.89 1.84
N GLY A 83 -5.76 -4.57 2.50
CA GLY A 83 -4.73 -5.54 2.88
C GLY A 83 -4.94 -6.12 4.27
N THR A 84 -4.04 -7.03 4.66
CA THR A 84 -4.11 -7.70 5.97
C THR A 84 -3.57 -6.81 7.09
N ALA A 85 -2.50 -6.08 6.88
CA ALA A 85 -1.85 -5.26 7.89
C ALA A 85 -2.37 -3.82 7.87
N ASN A 86 -2.36 -3.17 6.72
CA ASN A 86 -2.77 -1.79 6.51
C ASN A 86 -2.14 -0.82 7.52
N ASP A 87 -0.82 -1.02 7.77
CA ASP A 87 -0.09 -0.28 8.80
C ASP A 87 -0.08 1.22 8.52
N PHE A 88 0.08 1.60 7.26
CA PHE A 88 0.05 3.00 6.86
C PHE A 88 -1.33 3.64 7.10
N ALA A 89 -2.41 2.96 6.74
CA ALA A 89 -3.77 3.44 6.98
C ALA A 89 -4.05 3.64 8.49
N ARG A 90 -3.61 2.70 9.33
CA ARG A 90 -3.71 2.81 10.79
C ARG A 90 -2.91 3.97 11.35
N ASN A 91 -1.68 4.18 10.86
CA ASN A 91 -0.83 5.31 11.26
C ASN A 91 -1.42 6.66 10.85
N LEU A 92 -2.19 6.69 9.75
CA LEU A 92 -2.96 7.86 9.34
C LEU A 92 -4.19 8.10 10.22
N GLY A 93 -4.61 7.11 11.01
CA GLY A 93 -5.84 7.16 11.79
C GLY A 93 -7.10 7.01 10.92
N LEU A 94 -6.99 6.31 9.77
CA LEU A 94 -8.16 6.06 8.93
C LEU A 94 -9.14 5.14 9.65
N PRO A 95 -10.46 5.40 9.51
CA PRO A 95 -11.48 4.53 10.08
C PRO A 95 -11.53 3.18 9.36
N ASP A 96 -12.00 2.13 10.06
CA ASP A 96 -12.20 0.80 9.48
C ASP A 96 -13.44 0.74 8.55
N ASP A 97 -14.39 1.65 8.76
CA ASP A 97 -15.63 1.72 7.96
C ASP A 97 -15.37 2.30 6.57
N PRO A 98 -15.64 1.54 5.50
CA PRO A 98 -15.39 1.98 4.12
C PRO A 98 -16.12 3.27 3.73
N GLN A 99 -17.36 3.45 4.22
CA GLN A 99 -18.14 4.65 3.90
C GLN A 99 -17.48 5.91 4.51
N HIS A 100 -16.98 5.80 5.74
CA HIS A 100 -16.27 6.91 6.36
C HIS A 100 -14.96 7.23 5.62
N VAL A 101 -14.21 6.22 5.16
CA VAL A 101 -13.01 6.44 4.33
C VAL A 101 -13.36 7.20 3.05
N CYS A 102 -14.39 6.77 2.32
CA CYS A 102 -14.81 7.43 1.07
C CYS A 102 -15.35 8.85 1.31
N ASN A 103 -16.03 9.09 2.42
CA ASN A 103 -16.47 10.44 2.81
C ASN A 103 -15.29 11.37 3.10
N LEU A 104 -14.19 10.87 3.69
CA LEU A 104 -12.95 11.65 3.87
C LEU A 104 -12.31 12.01 2.53
N VAL A 105 -12.29 11.08 1.58
CA VAL A 105 -11.79 11.34 0.21
C VAL A 105 -12.65 12.39 -0.48
N SER A 106 -13.98 12.24 -0.44
CA SER A 106 -14.93 13.20 -1.03
C SER A 106 -14.82 14.59 -0.41
N ALA A 107 -14.55 14.68 0.90
CA ALA A 107 -14.33 15.95 1.59
C ALA A 107 -13.03 16.67 1.19
N GLY A 108 -12.14 16.00 0.44
CA GLY A 108 -10.89 16.56 -0.07
C GLY A 108 -9.92 17.04 1.02
N ARG A 109 -10.01 16.52 2.24
CA ARG A 109 -9.08 16.86 3.31
C ARG A 109 -7.75 16.18 3.11
N THR A 110 -6.72 16.96 2.86
CA THR A 110 -5.37 16.47 2.61
C THR A 110 -4.38 16.97 3.65
N ARG A 111 -3.28 16.26 3.80
CA ARG A 111 -2.10 16.71 4.55
C ARG A 111 -0.84 16.31 3.79
N MET A 112 0.20 17.10 3.95
CA MET A 112 1.52 16.74 3.44
C MET A 112 2.16 15.71 4.37
N LEU A 113 2.83 14.75 3.77
CA LEU A 113 3.62 13.73 4.45
C LEU A 113 4.99 13.65 3.82
N ASP A 114 6.00 13.42 4.64
CA ASP A 114 7.34 13.13 4.15
C ASP A 114 7.39 11.73 3.55
N VAL A 115 8.10 11.60 2.44
CA VAL A 115 8.37 10.33 1.78
C VAL A 115 9.86 10.11 1.83
N ALA A 116 10.29 9.01 2.44
CA ALA A 116 11.69 8.66 2.46
C ALA A 116 12.11 7.97 1.15
N THR A 117 13.31 8.28 0.67
CA THR A 117 13.86 7.73 -0.57
C THR A 117 15.15 6.97 -0.29
N THR A 118 15.40 5.97 -1.13
CA THR A 118 16.64 5.20 -1.18
C THR A 118 17.07 5.02 -2.64
N ASP A 119 18.25 4.50 -2.88
CA ASP A 119 18.70 4.14 -4.23
C ASP A 119 17.77 3.14 -4.94
N ASN A 120 16.96 2.41 -4.19
CA ASN A 120 16.03 1.39 -4.70
C ASN A 120 14.56 1.86 -4.79
N GLY A 121 14.29 3.14 -4.54
CA GLY A 121 12.95 3.71 -4.58
C GLY A 121 12.53 4.39 -3.29
N GLN A 122 11.24 4.68 -3.17
CA GLN A 122 10.64 5.36 -2.02
C GLN A 122 9.95 4.39 -1.05
N PHE A 123 9.76 4.86 0.17
CA PHE A 123 8.90 4.19 1.14
C PHE A 123 8.18 5.18 2.05
N LEU A 124 6.95 4.83 2.44
CA LEU A 124 6.07 5.70 3.22
C LEU A 124 6.04 5.40 4.72
N ASN A 125 6.30 4.16 5.11
CA ASN A 125 6.00 3.73 6.48
C ASN A 125 7.22 3.17 7.18
N VAL A 126 7.70 2.01 6.79
CA VAL A 126 8.79 1.30 7.46
C VAL A 126 9.73 0.67 6.43
N ALA A 127 11.01 0.97 6.57
CA ALA A 127 12.09 0.22 5.92
C ALA A 127 12.77 -0.68 6.96
N HIS A 128 12.88 -1.96 6.65
CA HIS A 128 13.58 -2.93 7.48
C HIS A 128 14.91 -3.32 6.86
N SER A 129 15.94 -3.37 7.68
CA SER A 129 17.25 -3.85 7.29
C SER A 129 17.76 -4.90 8.30
N GLY A 130 18.59 -5.80 7.86
CA GLY A 130 19.24 -6.80 8.73
C GLY A 130 18.36 -8.00 9.05
N LEU A 131 18.38 -8.44 10.30
CA LEU A 131 17.70 -9.66 10.77
C LEU A 131 16.21 -9.69 10.48
N GLY A 132 15.54 -8.56 10.53
CA GLY A 132 14.11 -8.44 10.30
C GLY A 132 13.68 -8.75 8.85
N THR A 133 14.60 -8.69 7.88
CA THR A 133 14.30 -8.97 6.47
C THR A 133 14.42 -10.45 6.09
N LEU A 134 15.11 -11.25 6.89
CA LEU A 134 15.41 -12.64 6.58
C LEU A 134 14.18 -13.54 6.40
N PRO A 135 13.14 -13.46 7.26
CA PRO A 135 11.96 -14.30 7.12
C PRO A 135 11.12 -13.98 5.88
N VAL A 136 11.18 -12.74 5.39
CA VAL A 136 10.38 -12.28 4.23
C VAL A 136 10.96 -12.82 2.91
N ARG A 137 12.27 -12.88 2.79
CA ARG A 137 12.97 -13.32 1.56
C ARG A 137 12.83 -14.81 1.27
N GLU A 138 12.61 -15.64 2.27
CA GLU A 138 12.71 -17.11 2.14
C GLU A 138 11.43 -17.86 2.52
N SER A 139 10.35 -17.16 2.88
CA SER A 139 9.08 -17.84 3.11
C SER A 139 8.50 -18.29 1.77
N SER A 140 8.77 -19.55 1.39
CA SER A 140 8.04 -20.20 0.31
C SER A 140 6.55 -20.26 0.65
N ALA A 141 5.69 -20.22 -0.37
CA ALA A 141 4.24 -20.28 -0.20
C ALA A 141 3.80 -21.52 0.62
N ASP A 142 4.57 -22.61 0.52
CA ASP A 142 4.31 -23.87 1.22
C ASP A 142 4.60 -23.80 2.73
N ALA A 143 5.63 -23.08 3.15
CA ALA A 143 5.95 -22.91 4.58
C ALA A 143 4.90 -22.03 5.30
N LYS A 144 4.34 -21.04 4.62
CA LYS A 144 3.24 -20.22 5.15
C LYS A 144 1.95 -21.02 5.35
N ARG A 145 1.70 -22.02 4.51
CA ARG A 145 0.50 -22.86 4.58
C ARG A 145 0.54 -23.85 5.74
N LEU A 146 1.72 -24.41 6.06
CA LEU A 146 1.84 -25.48 7.05
C LEU A 146 2.01 -24.99 8.49
N LEU A 147 2.71 -23.89 8.73
CA LEU A 147 3.16 -23.45 10.07
C LEU A 147 2.52 -22.14 10.54
N GLY A 148 1.69 -21.47 9.72
CA GLY A 148 1.02 -20.23 10.08
C GLY A 148 1.96 -19.20 10.72
N ARG A 149 1.54 -18.56 11.82
CA ARG A 149 2.32 -17.51 12.51
C ARG A 149 3.64 -18.01 13.13
N PHE A 150 3.78 -19.32 13.37
CA PHE A 150 4.99 -19.92 13.95
C PHE A 150 6.11 -20.11 12.94
N SER A 151 5.81 -20.12 11.63
CA SER A 151 6.83 -20.26 10.57
C SER A 151 7.92 -19.19 10.62
N TYR A 152 7.57 -17.98 11.01
CA TYR A 152 8.50 -16.87 11.15
C TYR A 152 9.49 -17.08 12.31
N GLY A 153 9.02 -17.61 13.44
CA GLY A 153 9.87 -17.87 14.61
C GLY A 153 10.91 -18.96 14.34
N VAL A 154 10.51 -20.05 13.69
CA VAL A 154 11.42 -21.16 13.36
C VAL A 154 12.46 -20.73 12.33
N ALA A 155 12.05 -20.02 11.25
CA ALA A 155 12.96 -19.51 10.24
C ALA A 155 13.98 -18.51 10.83
N LEU A 156 13.53 -17.65 11.75
CA LEU A 156 14.39 -16.70 12.45
C LEU A 156 15.44 -17.39 13.31
N LEU A 157 15.03 -18.41 14.11
CA LEU A 157 15.93 -19.17 14.98
C LEU A 157 17.01 -19.95 14.21
N GLN A 158 16.65 -20.54 13.07
CA GLN A 158 17.61 -21.25 12.22
C GLN A 158 18.71 -20.33 11.65
N LYS A 159 18.36 -19.08 11.36
CA LYS A 159 19.26 -18.12 10.73
C LYS A 159 20.08 -17.28 11.72
N LEU A 160 19.65 -17.18 12.96
CA LEU A 160 20.45 -16.53 14.01
C LEU A 160 21.85 -17.14 14.17
N ARG A 161 21.99 -18.44 13.91
CA ARG A 161 23.30 -19.15 14.02
C ARG A 161 24.34 -18.73 12.97
N GLY A 162 23.93 -18.18 11.84
CA GLY A 162 24.80 -17.78 10.73
C GLY A 162 24.79 -16.28 10.44
N TYR A 163 24.09 -15.48 11.24
CA TYR A 163 23.94 -14.06 10.96
C TYR A 163 25.25 -13.29 11.17
N ARG A 164 25.70 -12.63 10.11
CA ARG A 164 26.78 -11.64 10.18
C ARG A 164 26.15 -10.25 10.15
N GLY A 165 26.53 -9.41 11.11
CA GLY A 165 26.10 -8.00 11.13
C GLY A 165 26.47 -7.28 9.83
N PHE A 166 25.82 -6.17 9.57
CA PHE A 166 26.14 -5.29 8.45
C PHE A 166 26.42 -3.88 8.99
N HIS A 167 27.16 -3.10 8.21
CA HIS A 167 27.36 -1.68 8.45
C HIS A 167 26.48 -0.90 7.46
N GLY A 168 25.76 0.09 7.95
CA GLY A 168 24.95 1.00 7.12
C GLY A 168 25.33 2.44 7.47
N LEU A 169 25.26 3.32 6.48
CA LEU A 169 25.33 4.76 6.60
C LEU A 169 23.93 5.33 6.37
N ILE A 170 23.53 6.25 7.22
CA ILE A 170 22.30 7.04 7.06
C ILE A 170 22.77 8.49 7.00
N GLU A 171 22.47 9.14 5.88
CA GLU A 171 22.74 10.56 5.63
C GLU A 171 21.49 11.40 5.78
#